data_1beba0af6e19db8fe9b4e3de62d9c4a9
#
_entry.id   1beba0af6e19db8fe9b4e3de62d9c4a9
#
_cell.length_a   1.000
_cell.length_b   1.000
_cell.length_c   1.000
_cell.angle_alpha   90.00
_cell.angle_beta   90.00
_cell.angle_gamma   90.00
#
_symmetry.space_group_name_H-M   'P 1'
#
loop_
_entity.id
_entity.type
_entity.pdbx_description
1 polymer ?
#
loop_
_entity_poly.entity_id
_entity_poly.type
_entity_poly.pdbx_seq_one_letter_code
_entity_poly.pdbx_strand_id
1 'polypeptide(L)'
;MLSQIQPHFLYNTLDSIYLLCEKDPHKAQKAVSYFADYLRLNLSSINRETPITIETEIQHVKTYLELEKMSSEDTLNYELDIQAGGFMVPALSVQPLAENAVKHGIAKKPGGGTVTIKTREYENDYEIYVIDDGTGFDLSRPPDDVRLHLGMENVRKRLKAMCGGTLDVSSAPGKGTTAIISIPKIMPDPDGEEKENNENSGGRR
;
A
#
# COMPACT_ATOMS: atom_id res chain seq x y z
N MET A 1 1.81 16.39 12.36
CA MET A 1 0.88 16.17 11.24
C MET A 1 1.56 16.01 9.86
N LEU A 2 2.67 16.69 9.57
CA LEU A 2 3.44 16.46 8.32
C LEU A 2 4.38 15.22 8.36
N SER A 3 4.44 14.50 9.48
CA SER A 3 5.36 13.36 9.66
C SER A 3 4.97 12.07 8.90
N GLN A 4 3.78 12.02 8.31
CA GLN A 4 3.34 10.88 7.50
C GLN A 4 3.70 11.04 6.01
N ILE A 5 3.89 12.27 5.53
CA ILE A 5 4.48 12.50 4.22
C ILE A 5 6.00 12.49 4.42
N GLN A 6 6.71 11.63 3.70
CA GLN A 6 8.15 11.51 3.84
C GLN A 6 8.83 12.78 3.30
N PRO A 7 9.54 13.58 4.13
CA PRO A 7 10.14 14.84 3.67
C PRO A 7 11.12 14.65 2.51
N HIS A 8 11.87 13.56 2.53
CA HIS A 8 12.81 13.20 1.48
C HIS A 8 12.14 12.99 0.11
N PHE A 9 10.95 12.37 0.07
CA PHE A 9 10.18 12.23 -1.17
C PHE A 9 9.78 13.60 -1.74
N LEU A 10 9.36 14.54 -0.88
CA LEU A 10 8.98 15.88 -1.32
C LEU A 10 10.15 16.62 -1.97
N TYR A 11 11.31 16.61 -1.33
CA TYR A 11 12.51 17.28 -1.86
C TYR A 11 12.96 16.62 -3.17
N ASN A 12 13.05 15.30 -3.23
CA ASN A 12 13.45 14.60 -4.44
C ASN A 12 12.50 14.84 -5.61
N THR A 13 11.18 14.89 -5.35
CA THR A 13 10.19 15.20 -6.39
C THR A 13 10.36 16.63 -6.91
N LEU A 14 10.59 17.62 -6.02
CA LEU A 14 10.84 19.01 -6.43
C LEU A 14 12.13 19.14 -7.24
N ASP A 15 13.21 18.48 -6.83
CA ASP A 15 14.48 18.47 -7.57
C ASP A 15 14.31 17.82 -8.94
N SER A 16 13.55 16.72 -9.04
CA SER A 16 13.22 16.07 -10.32
C SER A 16 12.41 16.99 -11.22
N ILE A 17 11.41 17.69 -10.69
CA ILE A 17 10.60 18.67 -11.44
C ILE A 17 11.52 19.82 -11.94
N TYR A 18 12.41 20.31 -11.10
CA TYR A 18 13.35 21.37 -11.48
C TYR A 18 14.23 20.95 -12.67
N LEU A 19 14.80 19.74 -12.62
CA LEU A 19 15.61 19.20 -13.71
C LEU A 19 14.80 18.98 -15.01
N LEU A 20 13.53 18.54 -14.86
CA LEU A 20 12.62 18.37 -16.00
C LEU A 20 12.25 19.70 -16.66
N CYS A 21 12.24 20.83 -15.95
CA CYS A 21 11.94 22.14 -16.54
C CYS A 21 12.87 22.50 -17.71
N GLU A 22 14.14 22.09 -17.65
CA GLU A 22 15.10 22.29 -18.73
C GLU A 22 15.05 21.21 -19.78
N LYS A 23 14.90 19.92 -19.35
CA LYS A 23 15.01 18.77 -20.26
C LYS A 23 13.72 18.50 -21.03
N ASP A 24 12.58 18.58 -20.39
CA ASP A 24 11.25 18.27 -20.93
C ASP A 24 10.16 19.05 -20.17
N PRO A 25 9.86 20.29 -20.59
CA PRO A 25 8.84 21.11 -19.94
C PRO A 25 7.46 20.50 -19.86
N HIS A 26 7.08 19.63 -20.84
CA HIS A 26 5.79 18.93 -20.81
C HIS A 26 5.74 17.85 -19.72
N LYS A 27 6.85 17.11 -19.53
CA LYS A 27 6.96 16.19 -18.40
C LYS A 27 6.98 16.94 -17.07
N ALA A 28 7.66 18.10 -16.99
CA ALA A 28 7.65 18.93 -15.79
C ALA A 28 6.24 19.38 -15.42
N GLN A 29 5.42 19.82 -16.37
CA GLN A 29 4.02 20.19 -16.13
C GLN A 29 3.19 19.01 -15.59
N LYS A 30 3.36 17.81 -16.16
CA LYS A 30 2.69 16.59 -15.67
C LYS A 30 3.15 16.24 -14.25
N ALA A 31 4.45 16.32 -13.98
CA ALA A 31 5.00 16.05 -12.65
C ALA A 31 4.46 17.01 -11.59
N VAL A 32 4.32 18.31 -11.90
CA VAL A 32 3.68 19.31 -11.01
C VAL A 32 2.22 18.91 -10.73
N SER A 33 1.46 18.51 -11.75
CA SER A 33 0.06 18.08 -11.58
C SER A 33 -0.05 16.86 -10.67
N TYR A 34 0.74 15.81 -10.93
CA TYR A 34 0.77 14.60 -10.11
C TYR A 34 1.22 14.91 -8.67
N PHE A 35 2.19 15.80 -8.50
CA PHE A 35 2.67 16.18 -7.17
C PHE A 35 1.60 16.94 -6.37
N ALA A 36 0.88 17.86 -7.02
CA ALA A 36 -0.24 18.56 -6.39
C ALA A 36 -1.36 17.58 -5.99
N ASP A 37 -1.68 16.61 -6.85
CA ASP A 37 -2.69 15.57 -6.55
C ASP A 37 -2.21 14.65 -5.42
N TYR A 38 -0.96 14.19 -5.44
CA TYR A 38 -0.36 13.40 -4.35
C TYR A 38 -0.48 14.11 -3.00
N LEU A 39 -0.12 15.39 -2.94
CA LEU A 39 -0.23 16.18 -1.70
C LEU A 39 -1.68 16.30 -1.23
N ARG A 40 -2.60 16.63 -2.13
CA ARG A 40 -4.03 16.77 -1.81
C ARG A 40 -4.62 15.47 -1.27
N LEU A 41 -4.33 14.36 -1.93
CA LEU A 41 -4.82 13.03 -1.58
C LEU A 41 -4.28 12.58 -0.22
N ASN A 42 -2.98 12.73 0.02
CA ASN A 42 -2.36 12.36 1.29
C ASN A 42 -2.90 13.23 2.44
N LEU A 43 -2.97 14.57 2.27
CA LEU A 43 -3.50 15.46 3.30
C LEU A 43 -4.96 15.16 3.64
N SER A 44 -5.79 14.81 2.65
CA SER A 44 -7.18 14.43 2.88
C SER A 44 -7.34 13.06 3.56
N SER A 45 -6.36 12.17 3.40
CA SER A 45 -6.40 10.78 3.88
C SER A 45 -5.87 10.62 5.32
N ILE A 46 -5.01 11.53 5.78
CA ILE A 46 -4.33 11.43 7.10
C ILE A 46 -5.32 11.40 8.28
N ASN A 47 -6.42 12.13 8.19
CA ASN A 47 -7.45 12.22 9.25
C ASN A 47 -8.76 11.52 8.87
N ARG A 48 -8.73 10.65 7.85
CA ARG A 48 -9.93 10.00 7.38
C ARG A 48 -10.23 8.75 8.20
N GLU A 49 -11.32 8.80 8.96
CA GLU A 49 -11.83 7.67 9.75
C GLU A 49 -12.79 6.77 8.94
N THR A 50 -13.21 7.22 7.75
CA THR A 50 -14.11 6.47 6.88
C THR A 50 -13.36 5.77 5.77
N PRO A 51 -13.70 4.52 5.42
CA PRO A 51 -13.15 3.83 4.26
C PRO A 51 -13.38 4.59 2.96
N ILE A 52 -12.56 4.32 1.96
CA ILE A 52 -12.67 4.84 0.59
C ILE A 52 -12.85 3.67 -0.38
N THR A 53 -13.28 3.96 -1.60
CA THR A 53 -13.36 2.92 -2.63
C THR A 53 -11.97 2.49 -3.06
N ILE A 54 -11.85 1.22 -3.45
CA ILE A 54 -10.57 0.68 -3.96
C ILE A 54 -10.06 1.47 -5.17
N GLU A 55 -10.94 1.96 -6.03
CA GLU A 55 -10.58 2.78 -7.20
C GLU A 55 -9.88 4.06 -6.77
N THR A 56 -10.36 4.69 -5.69
CA THR A 56 -9.73 5.90 -5.12
C THR A 56 -8.33 5.55 -4.59
N GLU A 57 -8.18 4.47 -3.84
CA GLU A 57 -6.88 4.03 -3.32
C GLU A 57 -5.89 3.68 -4.45
N ILE A 58 -6.35 2.98 -5.50
CA ILE A 58 -5.54 2.68 -6.69
C ILE A 58 -5.11 3.96 -7.42
N GLN A 59 -5.99 4.96 -7.51
CA GLN A 59 -5.62 6.26 -8.09
C GLN A 59 -4.52 6.97 -7.27
N HIS A 60 -4.56 6.88 -5.92
CA HIS A 60 -3.50 7.39 -5.05
C HIS A 60 -2.15 6.70 -5.33
N VAL A 61 -2.18 5.37 -5.39
CA VAL A 61 -0.99 4.56 -5.69
C VAL A 61 -0.44 4.89 -7.07
N LYS A 62 -1.30 4.99 -8.09
CA LYS A 62 -0.91 5.34 -9.45
C LYS A 62 -0.23 6.70 -9.51
N THR A 63 -0.80 7.71 -8.84
CA THR A 63 -0.22 9.07 -8.78
C THR A 63 1.19 9.05 -8.17
N TYR A 64 1.40 8.28 -7.10
CA TYR A 64 2.70 8.07 -6.49
C TYR A 64 3.69 7.37 -7.44
N LEU A 65 3.27 6.26 -8.07
CA LEU A 65 4.12 5.49 -8.99
C LEU A 65 4.52 6.28 -10.23
N GLU A 66 3.64 7.13 -10.75
CA GLU A 66 3.97 8.05 -11.86
C GLU A 66 5.07 9.04 -11.47
N LEU A 67 4.99 9.63 -10.27
CA LEU A 67 6.03 10.55 -9.77
C LEU A 67 7.37 9.83 -9.61
N GLU A 68 7.39 8.68 -8.97
CA GLU A 68 8.61 7.89 -8.79
C GLU A 68 9.21 7.46 -10.13
N LYS A 69 8.38 7.06 -11.09
CA LYS A 69 8.82 6.69 -12.44
C LYS A 69 9.46 7.86 -13.18
N MET A 70 8.92 9.08 -13.04
CA MET A 70 9.50 10.29 -13.63
C MET A 70 10.86 10.64 -13.04
N SER A 71 11.11 10.25 -11.78
CA SER A 71 12.34 10.54 -11.04
C SER A 71 13.39 9.43 -11.16
N SER A 72 13.03 8.23 -11.59
CA SER A 72 13.85 7.01 -11.50
C SER A 72 14.64 6.66 -12.77
N GLU A 73 14.80 7.58 -13.73
CA GLU A 73 15.58 7.36 -14.96
C GLU A 73 15.29 5.99 -15.65
N ASP A 74 13.99 5.66 -15.80
CA ASP A 74 13.48 4.42 -16.41
C ASP A 74 13.82 3.11 -15.67
N THR A 75 14.31 3.16 -14.42
CA THR A 75 14.57 1.96 -13.63
C THR A 75 13.32 1.41 -12.93
N LEU A 76 12.24 2.19 -12.80
CA LEU A 76 10.97 1.78 -12.24
C LEU A 76 9.92 1.54 -13.32
N ASN A 77 9.36 0.34 -13.35
CA ASN A 77 8.14 0.03 -14.08
C ASN A 77 7.02 -0.34 -13.10
N TYR A 78 5.76 -0.20 -13.55
CA TYR A 78 4.62 -0.70 -12.78
C TYR A 78 3.52 -1.23 -13.68
N GLU A 79 2.72 -2.15 -13.14
CA GLU A 79 1.58 -2.79 -13.79
C GLU A 79 0.36 -2.74 -12.86
N LEU A 80 -0.82 -2.49 -13.43
CA LEU A 80 -2.10 -2.50 -12.71
C LEU A 80 -3.01 -3.57 -13.36
N ASP A 81 -3.30 -4.64 -12.61
CA ASP A 81 -4.19 -5.73 -13.01
C ASP A 81 -5.41 -5.75 -12.08
N ILE A 82 -6.35 -4.84 -12.35
CA ILE A 82 -7.51 -4.55 -11.50
C ILE A 82 -8.72 -5.33 -12.04
N GLN A 83 -8.99 -6.50 -11.47
CA GLN A 83 -10.11 -7.37 -11.86
C GLN A 83 -11.29 -7.30 -10.88
N ALA A 84 -11.07 -6.81 -9.66
CA ALA A 84 -12.12 -6.57 -8.67
C ALA A 84 -12.18 -5.08 -8.31
N GLY A 85 -13.37 -4.54 -8.17
CA GLY A 85 -13.65 -3.15 -7.81
C GLY A 85 -14.93 -3.03 -7.00
N GLY A 86 -15.34 -1.78 -6.69
CA GLY A 86 -16.58 -1.49 -6.00
C GLY A 86 -16.60 -1.82 -4.51
N PHE A 87 -15.48 -2.23 -3.91
CA PHE A 87 -15.38 -2.48 -2.47
C PHE A 87 -14.63 -1.36 -1.74
N MET A 88 -14.82 -1.32 -0.42
CA MET A 88 -14.28 -0.27 0.44
C MET A 88 -13.01 -0.75 1.15
N VAL A 89 -12.02 0.14 1.25
CA VAL A 89 -10.77 -0.10 1.98
C VAL A 89 -10.43 1.10 2.87
N PRO A 90 -9.73 0.91 3.98
CA PRO A 90 -9.19 2.04 4.73
C PRO A 90 -8.20 2.84 3.85
N ALA A 91 -8.30 4.16 3.88
CA ALA A 91 -7.37 5.02 3.14
C ALA A 91 -5.91 4.73 3.54
N LEU A 92 -4.97 4.86 2.60
CA LEU A 92 -3.55 4.57 2.80
C LEU A 92 -3.29 3.11 3.23
N SER A 93 -4.02 2.15 2.67
CA SER A 93 -3.78 0.72 2.86
C SER A 93 -2.80 0.15 1.83
N VAL A 94 -2.93 0.55 0.57
CA VAL A 94 -2.11 0.05 -0.54
C VAL A 94 -0.88 0.94 -0.78
N GLN A 95 -1.04 2.26 -0.68
CA GLN A 95 0.04 3.21 -0.96
C GLN A 95 1.31 2.95 -0.13
N PRO A 96 1.28 2.74 1.21
CA PRO A 96 2.51 2.45 1.97
C PRO A 96 3.22 1.18 1.53
N LEU A 97 2.48 0.17 1.03
CA LEU A 97 3.07 -1.06 0.51
C LEU A 97 3.77 -0.82 -0.84
N ALA A 98 3.15 -0.03 -1.72
CA ALA A 98 3.77 0.39 -2.97
C ALA A 98 5.02 1.26 -2.74
N GLU A 99 4.99 2.17 -1.74
CA GLU A 99 6.15 2.94 -1.31
C GLU A 99 7.30 2.04 -0.84
N ASN A 100 7.00 1.00 -0.05
CA ASN A 100 7.99 0.02 0.39
C ASN A 100 8.56 -0.76 -0.80
N ALA A 101 7.72 -1.22 -1.73
CA ALA A 101 8.14 -1.93 -2.93
C ALA A 101 9.15 -1.10 -3.75
N VAL A 102 8.85 0.18 -3.99
CA VAL A 102 9.76 1.07 -4.71
C VAL A 102 11.05 1.30 -3.93
N LYS A 103 10.99 1.74 -2.68
CA LYS A 103 12.18 2.19 -1.92
C LYS A 103 13.08 1.06 -1.45
N HIS A 104 12.48 -0.02 -0.99
CA HIS A 104 13.21 -1.14 -0.36
C HIS A 104 13.42 -2.32 -1.31
N GLY A 105 12.55 -2.46 -2.32
CA GLY A 105 12.65 -3.48 -3.36
C GLY A 105 13.42 -2.96 -4.58
N ILE A 106 12.77 -2.11 -5.38
CA ILE A 106 13.24 -1.73 -6.72
C ILE A 106 14.46 -0.81 -6.68
N ALA A 107 14.45 0.25 -5.84
CA ALA A 107 15.54 1.22 -5.79
C ALA A 107 16.89 0.63 -5.38
N LYS A 108 16.90 -0.54 -4.71
CA LYS A 108 18.10 -1.27 -4.30
C LYS A 108 18.56 -2.31 -5.31
N LYS A 109 17.76 -2.59 -6.36
CA LYS A 109 18.03 -3.61 -7.35
C LYS A 109 18.80 -3.01 -8.53
N PRO A 110 20.02 -3.50 -8.85
CA PRO A 110 20.72 -3.11 -10.07
C PRO A 110 19.84 -3.39 -11.31
N GLY A 111 19.66 -2.38 -12.17
CA GLY A 111 18.81 -2.48 -13.35
C GLY A 111 17.32 -2.22 -13.10
N GLY A 112 16.94 -1.91 -11.85
CA GLY A 112 15.55 -1.58 -11.53
C GLY A 112 14.62 -2.80 -11.49
N GLY A 113 13.32 -2.54 -11.65
CA GLY A 113 12.31 -3.60 -11.65
C GLY A 113 10.89 -3.09 -11.80
N THR A 114 9.93 -3.96 -11.45
CA THR A 114 8.50 -3.74 -11.64
C THR A 114 7.73 -3.90 -10.34
N VAL A 115 6.84 -2.95 -10.08
CA VAL A 115 5.80 -3.06 -9.04
C VAL A 115 4.47 -3.43 -9.70
N THR A 116 3.85 -4.51 -9.29
CA THR A 116 2.56 -4.95 -9.80
C THR A 116 1.49 -4.84 -8.71
N ILE A 117 0.38 -4.14 -9.01
CA ILE A 117 -0.80 -4.07 -8.15
C ILE A 117 -1.90 -4.90 -8.80
N LYS A 118 -2.47 -5.84 -8.04
CA LYS A 118 -3.59 -6.67 -8.51
C LYS A 118 -4.75 -6.60 -7.54
N THR A 119 -5.97 -6.68 -8.06
CA THR A 119 -7.16 -6.93 -7.25
C THR A 119 -7.90 -8.15 -7.74
N ARG A 120 -8.40 -8.97 -6.82
CA ARG A 120 -9.15 -10.19 -7.09
C ARG A 120 -10.36 -10.27 -6.19
N GLU A 121 -11.41 -10.90 -6.69
CA GLU A 121 -12.60 -11.22 -5.93
C GLU A 121 -12.66 -12.72 -5.73
N TYR A 122 -12.85 -13.14 -4.48
CA TYR A 122 -13.08 -14.53 -4.08
C TYR A 122 -14.46 -14.68 -3.45
N GLU A 123 -14.82 -15.88 -3.06
CA GLU A 123 -16.14 -16.17 -2.50
C GLU A 123 -16.43 -15.34 -1.24
N ASN A 124 -15.48 -15.27 -0.32
CA ASN A 124 -15.64 -14.64 1.00
C ASN A 124 -14.93 -13.31 1.18
N ASP A 125 -14.00 -12.96 0.28
CA ASP A 125 -13.17 -11.78 0.42
C ASP A 125 -12.80 -11.16 -0.93
N TYR A 126 -12.23 -9.94 -0.84
CA TYR A 126 -11.47 -9.28 -1.88
C TYR A 126 -10.00 -9.29 -1.49
N GLU A 127 -9.12 -9.58 -2.43
CA GLU A 127 -7.68 -9.51 -2.21
C GLU A 127 -7.02 -8.43 -3.07
N ILE A 128 -6.08 -7.71 -2.43
CA ILE A 128 -5.24 -6.73 -3.09
C ILE A 128 -3.79 -7.19 -2.94
N TYR A 129 -3.11 -7.34 -4.06
CA TYR A 129 -1.71 -7.74 -4.12
C TYR A 129 -0.84 -6.55 -4.47
N VAL A 130 0.23 -6.36 -3.71
CA VAL A 130 1.35 -5.48 -4.04
C VAL A 130 2.59 -6.35 -4.18
N ILE A 131 3.09 -6.48 -5.39
CA ILE A 131 4.19 -7.39 -5.72
C ILE A 131 5.33 -6.56 -6.29
N ASP A 132 6.54 -6.75 -5.79
CA ASP A 132 7.75 -6.24 -6.42
C ASP A 132 8.70 -7.39 -6.78
N ASP A 133 9.44 -7.22 -7.86
CA ASP A 133 10.52 -8.10 -8.28
C ASP A 133 11.89 -7.60 -7.79
N GLY A 134 11.91 -6.82 -6.72
CA GLY A 134 13.07 -6.18 -6.15
C GLY A 134 14.05 -7.11 -5.43
N THR A 135 14.84 -6.54 -4.53
CA THR A 135 15.87 -7.30 -3.80
C THR A 135 15.30 -8.26 -2.76
N GLY A 136 14.06 -8.06 -2.32
CA GLY A 136 13.49 -8.84 -1.21
C GLY A 136 14.31 -8.72 0.09
N PHE A 137 13.84 -9.38 1.14
CA PHE A 137 14.49 -9.42 2.44
C PHE A 137 14.15 -10.68 3.22
N ASP A 138 14.94 -10.97 4.26
CA ASP A 138 14.74 -12.11 5.15
C ASP A 138 13.76 -11.73 6.27
N LEU A 139 12.56 -12.31 6.24
CA LEU A 139 11.51 -12.07 7.24
C LEU A 139 11.86 -12.59 8.65
N SER A 140 12.82 -13.51 8.77
CA SER A 140 13.26 -14.04 10.07
C SER A 140 14.18 -13.08 10.84
N ARG A 141 14.68 -12.04 10.17
CA ARG A 141 15.55 -11.03 10.77
C ARG A 141 14.76 -9.74 10.99
N PRO A 142 14.99 -9.02 12.10
CA PRO A 142 14.43 -7.69 12.24
C PRO A 142 14.90 -6.84 11.05
N PRO A 143 13.99 -6.13 10.36
CA PRO A 143 14.40 -5.27 9.25
C PRO A 143 15.34 -4.18 9.76
N ASP A 144 16.42 -3.93 9.01
CA ASP A 144 17.38 -2.85 9.30
C ASP A 144 16.72 -1.46 9.33
N ASP A 145 15.56 -1.32 8.69
CA ASP A 145 14.77 -0.10 8.67
C ASP A 145 13.49 -0.25 9.53
N VAL A 146 13.52 0.34 10.73
CA VAL A 146 12.40 0.40 11.67
C VAL A 146 11.14 1.01 11.04
N ARG A 147 11.30 1.92 10.04
CA ARG A 147 10.18 2.58 9.37
C ARG A 147 9.37 1.62 8.48
N LEU A 148 10.04 0.66 7.84
CA LEU A 148 9.40 -0.40 7.06
C LEU A 148 8.43 -1.20 7.94
N HIS A 149 8.89 -1.58 9.13
CA HIS A 149 8.09 -2.35 10.09
C HIS A 149 6.89 -1.55 10.61
N LEU A 150 7.12 -0.28 10.99
CA LEU A 150 6.06 0.60 11.47
C LEU A 150 4.99 0.89 10.40
N GLY A 151 5.39 1.05 9.14
CA GLY A 151 4.47 1.26 8.02
C GLY A 151 3.51 0.09 7.85
N MET A 152 4.03 -1.14 7.77
CA MET A 152 3.22 -2.36 7.62
C MET A 152 2.34 -2.62 8.86
N GLU A 153 2.86 -2.39 10.06
CA GLU A 153 2.09 -2.56 11.29
C GLU A 153 0.91 -1.58 11.39
N ASN A 154 1.10 -0.33 10.96
CA ASN A 154 0.02 0.65 10.88
C ASN A 154 -1.06 0.24 9.88
N VAL A 155 -0.67 -0.33 8.73
CA VAL A 155 -1.64 -0.89 7.77
C VAL A 155 -2.40 -2.05 8.39
N ARG A 156 -1.74 -3.01 9.06
CA ARG A 156 -2.41 -4.14 9.74
C ARG A 156 -3.44 -3.68 10.75
N LYS A 157 -3.04 -2.76 11.65
CA LYS A 157 -3.95 -2.21 12.68
C LYS A 157 -5.18 -1.54 12.07
N ARG A 158 -4.97 -0.76 11.02
CA ARG A 158 -6.05 -0.04 10.34
C ARG A 158 -7.01 -0.99 9.64
N LEU A 159 -6.49 -1.97 8.89
CA LEU A 159 -7.29 -3.00 8.23
C LEU A 159 -8.16 -3.75 9.24
N LYS A 160 -7.55 -4.25 10.33
CA LYS A 160 -8.25 -4.97 11.38
C LYS A 160 -9.34 -4.12 12.04
N ALA A 161 -9.05 -2.87 12.37
CA ALA A 161 -9.97 -1.99 13.08
C ALA A 161 -11.14 -1.51 12.21
N MET A 162 -10.93 -1.26 10.90
CA MET A 162 -11.93 -0.61 10.06
C MET A 162 -12.75 -1.57 9.18
N CYS A 163 -12.21 -2.73 8.85
CA CYS A 163 -12.88 -3.67 7.94
C CYS A 163 -12.66 -5.15 8.29
N GLY A 164 -12.06 -5.48 9.44
CA GLY A 164 -11.74 -6.86 9.78
C GLY A 164 -10.72 -7.52 8.85
N GLY A 165 -10.05 -6.74 8.01
CA GLY A 165 -9.10 -7.22 7.02
C GLY A 165 -7.74 -7.60 7.61
N THR A 166 -6.95 -8.32 6.81
CA THR A 166 -5.61 -8.78 7.18
C THR A 166 -4.55 -8.30 6.18
N LEU A 167 -3.28 -8.36 6.58
CA LEU A 167 -2.13 -8.13 5.73
C LEU A 167 -1.11 -9.24 5.93
N ASP A 168 -0.86 -10.02 4.89
CA ASP A 168 0.17 -11.03 4.83
C ASP A 168 1.32 -10.57 3.93
N VAL A 169 2.56 -10.86 4.34
CA VAL A 169 3.76 -10.47 3.59
C VAL A 169 4.67 -11.66 3.45
N SER A 170 5.08 -11.93 2.22
CA SER A 170 6.10 -12.91 1.89
C SER A 170 7.25 -12.25 1.14
N SER A 171 8.47 -12.55 1.54
CA SER A 171 9.69 -12.02 0.92
C SER A 171 10.85 -13.00 1.12
N ALA A 172 11.78 -13.01 0.17
CA ALA A 172 13.05 -13.70 0.29
C ALA A 172 14.14 -12.93 -0.46
N PRO A 173 15.39 -12.96 0.01
CA PRO A 173 16.50 -12.30 -0.66
C PRO A 173 16.62 -12.68 -2.13
N GLY A 174 16.66 -11.68 -3.02
CA GLY A 174 16.71 -11.83 -4.47
C GLY A 174 15.42 -12.29 -5.15
N LYS A 175 14.30 -12.40 -4.42
CA LYS A 175 12.99 -12.85 -4.95
C LYS A 175 11.90 -11.78 -4.95
N GLY A 176 12.22 -10.56 -4.47
CA GLY A 176 11.24 -9.50 -4.28
C GLY A 176 10.32 -9.75 -3.08
N THR A 177 9.21 -9.01 -3.05
CA THR A 177 8.23 -9.07 -1.97
C THR A 177 6.82 -9.18 -2.53
N THR A 178 5.97 -9.92 -1.85
CA THR A 178 4.53 -9.96 -2.10
C THR A 178 3.80 -9.61 -0.81
N ALA A 179 3.02 -8.55 -0.84
CA ALA A 179 2.09 -8.17 0.22
C ALA A 179 0.66 -8.40 -0.24
N ILE A 180 -0.15 -9.08 0.56
CA ILE A 180 -1.54 -9.43 0.27
C ILE A 180 -2.42 -8.82 1.34
N ILE A 181 -3.34 -7.94 0.95
CA ILE A 181 -4.40 -7.43 1.81
C ILE A 181 -5.66 -8.25 1.49
N SER A 182 -6.27 -8.86 2.51
CA SER A 182 -7.56 -9.52 2.39
C SER A 182 -8.64 -8.73 3.12
N ILE A 183 -9.74 -8.42 2.41
CA ILE A 183 -10.88 -7.66 2.92
C ILE A 183 -12.10 -8.57 2.90
N PRO A 184 -12.66 -8.98 4.04
CA PRO A 184 -13.84 -9.83 4.09
C PRO A 184 -15.07 -9.09 3.51
N LYS A 185 -15.88 -9.80 2.72
CA LYS A 185 -17.14 -9.27 2.17
C LYS A 185 -18.20 -9.03 3.24
N ILE A 186 -18.15 -9.82 4.30
CA ILE A 186 -19.01 -9.69 5.47
C ILE A 186 -18.09 -9.38 6.64
N MET A 187 -18.31 -8.24 7.31
CA MET A 187 -17.56 -7.95 8.53
C MET A 187 -17.84 -9.05 9.55
N PRO A 188 -16.79 -9.61 10.20
CA PRO A 188 -17.01 -10.48 11.34
C PRO A 188 -17.79 -9.71 12.41
N ASP A 189 -18.86 -10.34 12.94
CA ASP A 189 -19.63 -9.76 14.03
C ASP A 189 -18.70 -9.63 15.25
N PRO A 190 -18.44 -8.42 15.77
CA PRO A 190 -17.54 -8.23 16.90
C PRO A 190 -18.00 -8.92 18.17
N ASP A 191 -19.27 -9.34 18.26
CA ASP A 191 -19.88 -9.99 19.41
C ASP A 191 -20.04 -11.53 19.24
N GLY A 192 -19.52 -12.13 18.17
CA GLY A 192 -19.74 -13.55 17.80
C GLY A 192 -18.93 -14.60 18.58
N GLU A 193 -17.94 -14.26 19.38
CA GLU A 193 -17.04 -15.24 20.01
C GLU A 193 -17.40 -15.71 21.44
N GLU A 194 -18.51 -15.27 22.06
CA GLU A 194 -18.82 -15.64 23.46
C GLU A 194 -20.11 -16.47 23.68
N LYS A 195 -20.75 -17.05 22.67
CA LYS A 195 -22.04 -17.80 22.89
C LYS A 195 -22.00 -19.30 22.79
N GLU A 196 -20.87 -19.97 22.72
CA GLU A 196 -20.83 -21.45 22.61
C GLU A 196 -20.36 -22.22 23.86
N ASN A 197 -20.47 -21.71 25.07
CA ASN A 197 -20.07 -22.51 26.26
C ASN A 197 -20.94 -22.35 27.51
N ASN A 198 -22.25 -22.19 27.40
CA ASN A 198 -23.08 -22.21 28.63
C ASN A 198 -24.45 -22.85 28.55
N GLU A 199 -24.61 -23.90 27.74
CA GLU A 199 -25.80 -24.79 27.84
C GLU A 199 -25.37 -26.25 27.97
N ASN A 200 -24.70 -26.62 29.08
CA ASN A 200 -24.70 -28.02 29.53
C ASN A 200 -24.31 -28.19 31.00
N SER A 201 -25.09 -27.67 31.93
CA SER A 201 -25.10 -28.20 33.30
C SER A 201 -26.37 -27.83 34.04
N GLY A 202 -27.37 -28.67 33.94
CA GLY A 202 -28.62 -28.47 34.69
C GLY A 202 -29.63 -29.65 34.50
N GLY A 203 -29.13 -30.87 34.57
CA GLY A 203 -29.97 -32.02 34.69
C GLY A 203 -29.66 -32.85 35.92
N ARG A 204 -30.66 -33.06 36.75
CA ARG A 204 -30.81 -34.00 37.86
C ARG A 204 -30.71 -33.40 39.28
N ARG A 205 -31.84 -33.06 39.86
CA ARG A 205 -32.59 -33.89 40.87
C ARG A 205 -33.83 -33.14 41.32
#